data_e6ed781120698f5e932356cfc24e8249
#
_entry.id   e6ed781120698f5e932356cfc24e8249
#
_cell.length_a   1.000
_cell.length_b   1.000
_cell.length_c   1.000
_cell.angle_alpha   90.00
_cell.angle_beta   90.00
_cell.angle_gamma   90.00
#
_symmetry.space_group_name_H-M   'P 1'
#
loop_
_entity.id
_entity.type
_entity.pdbx_description
1 polymer ?
#
loop_
_entity_poly.entity_id
_entity_poly.type
_entity_poly.pdbx_seq_one_letter_code
_entity_poly.pdbx_strand_id
1 'polypeptide(L)'
;MQLKNNEKYKNYFENKKYNITTFGCQMNEHDSERISYILEDLGYTRTDDRNDADFILFNTCLVRENAELKLYGQVSSLKKLKEENPEKIIAVSGCMMQTSVAREVIEKKHKEVDIIFGTKNINSLPDLLFKYLETGERVIDVSEDNVKDDYVNYNSKNNFQAYVNIMRGCDNFCSYCIVPQSRGREESRRPSHIIEEIENLVKNGYKEITLLGQNVNSYGNKSDFNVTFPELLEKCAKIEGVERLRFTTSHPKDLSDDLIRVIKENDNICNYFHLPMQSGSDKVLKDMNRKYNKEQYLEKARKLKEEIPGIAISTDIIVGYPTETEEDFQETLDVCRKVGFDTAFTFKYSPRPKTKAAKLDPIDDKIVQDRFDRLLDTLYPIFNEKNKEYIGKEVEVLLESESKNNKNILTGRTDTFKLVHVKADKNLIGQIVKVKITDNTSFTISGELV
;
A
#
# COMPACT_ATOMS: atom_id res chain seq x y z
N MET A 1 -3.80 -24.84 12.78
CA MET A 1 -4.58 -25.86 13.55
C MET A 1 -3.72 -26.92 14.22
N GLN A 2 -2.66 -27.44 13.57
CA GLN A 2 -1.79 -28.49 14.16
C GLN A 2 -1.03 -28.01 15.42
N LEU A 3 -0.53 -26.79 15.47
CA LEU A 3 0.18 -26.26 16.65
C LEU A 3 -0.71 -26.13 17.89
N LYS A 4 -1.96 -25.66 17.76
CA LYS A 4 -2.89 -25.48 18.88
C LYS A 4 -3.35 -26.83 19.48
N ASN A 5 -3.40 -27.88 18.66
CA ASN A 5 -3.85 -29.22 19.07
C ASN A 5 -2.70 -30.13 19.51
N ASN A 6 -1.44 -29.65 19.41
CA ASN A 6 -0.27 -30.44 19.83
C ASN A 6 0.08 -30.09 21.29
N GLU A 7 -0.09 -31.06 22.20
CA GLU A 7 0.18 -30.88 23.63
C GLU A 7 1.59 -30.36 23.93
N LYS A 8 2.59 -30.70 23.09
CA LYS A 8 3.98 -30.23 23.23
C LYS A 8 4.11 -28.71 23.09
N TYR A 9 3.23 -28.06 22.29
CA TYR A 9 3.29 -26.63 22.02
C TYR A 9 2.14 -25.84 22.63
N LYS A 10 1.28 -26.46 23.43
CA LYS A 10 0.05 -25.87 23.98
C LYS A 10 0.27 -24.55 24.72
N ASN A 11 1.43 -24.37 25.34
CA ASN A 11 1.80 -23.14 26.06
C ASN A 11 3.18 -22.62 25.58
N TYR A 12 3.70 -23.13 24.47
CA TYR A 12 5.04 -22.79 24.00
C TYR A 12 5.19 -21.30 23.66
N PHE A 13 4.12 -20.66 23.20
CA PHE A 13 4.12 -19.28 22.73
C PHE A 13 3.67 -18.31 23.82
N GLU A 14 3.15 -18.80 24.95
CA GLU A 14 2.80 -17.94 26.08
C GLU A 14 4.03 -17.18 26.60
N ASN A 15 3.87 -15.87 26.78
CA ASN A 15 4.93 -14.94 27.16
C ASN A 15 6.04 -14.70 26.13
N LYS A 16 5.93 -15.27 24.93
CA LYS A 16 6.82 -14.94 23.82
C LYS A 16 6.38 -13.68 23.09
N LYS A 17 7.35 -12.95 22.56
CA LYS A 17 7.13 -11.68 21.90
C LYS A 17 7.49 -11.74 20.42
N TYR A 18 6.75 -10.96 19.62
CA TYR A 18 7.07 -10.81 18.20
C TYR A 18 7.30 -9.36 17.83
N ASN A 19 8.16 -9.15 16.82
CA ASN A 19 8.39 -7.85 16.17
C ASN A 19 8.19 -8.00 14.66
N ILE A 20 7.43 -7.10 14.05
CA ILE A 20 7.25 -7.03 12.58
C ILE A 20 7.75 -5.70 12.08
N THR A 21 8.67 -5.75 11.13
CA THR A 21 9.11 -4.58 10.35
C THR A 21 8.54 -4.69 8.94
N THR A 22 7.67 -3.75 8.57
CA THR A 22 7.03 -3.69 7.26
C THR A 22 7.75 -2.71 6.34
N PHE A 23 8.08 -3.16 5.14
CA PHE A 23 8.57 -2.34 4.05
C PHE A 23 7.56 -2.38 2.91
N GLY A 24 7.15 -1.22 2.39
CA GLY A 24 6.38 -1.22 1.14
C GLY A 24 5.14 -0.37 1.14
N CYS A 25 4.05 -0.92 0.58
CA CYS A 25 2.77 -0.26 0.36
C CYS A 25 1.72 -0.73 1.37
N GLN A 26 0.51 -0.15 1.31
CA GLN A 26 -0.63 -0.51 2.16
C GLN A 26 -0.97 -2.01 2.12
N MET A 27 -0.76 -2.66 0.97
CA MET A 27 -0.92 -4.11 0.84
C MET A 27 0.03 -4.89 1.77
N ASN A 28 1.28 -4.43 1.92
CA ASN A 28 2.22 -5.05 2.86
C ASN A 28 1.86 -4.72 4.32
N GLU A 29 1.31 -3.53 4.58
CA GLU A 29 0.80 -3.21 5.93
C GLU A 29 -0.34 -4.17 6.30
N HIS A 30 -1.31 -4.36 5.41
CA HIS A 30 -2.39 -5.32 5.63
C HIS A 30 -1.89 -6.78 5.76
N ASP A 31 -0.93 -7.20 4.93
CA ASP A 31 -0.30 -8.52 5.07
C ASP A 31 0.35 -8.67 6.47
N SER A 32 0.97 -7.60 7.00
CA SER A 32 1.56 -7.59 8.35
C SER A 32 0.51 -7.63 9.46
N GLU A 33 -0.64 -6.99 9.28
CA GLU A 33 -1.76 -7.04 10.21
C GLU A 33 -2.33 -8.47 10.32
N ARG A 34 -2.47 -9.17 9.18
CA ARG A 34 -2.86 -10.59 9.14
C ARG A 34 -1.85 -11.47 9.87
N ILE A 35 -0.55 -11.26 9.63
CA ILE A 35 0.52 -12.00 10.30
C ILE A 35 0.49 -11.73 11.80
N SER A 36 0.28 -10.47 12.22
CA SER A 36 0.14 -10.11 13.63
C SER A 36 -1.00 -10.88 14.30
N TYR A 37 -2.17 -10.92 13.66
CA TYR A 37 -3.31 -11.68 14.15
C TYR A 37 -2.99 -13.17 14.33
N ILE A 38 -2.34 -13.79 13.32
CA ILE A 38 -1.94 -15.20 13.39
C ILE A 38 -0.99 -15.45 14.56
N LEU A 39 -0.01 -14.57 14.79
CA LEU A 39 0.95 -14.70 15.88
C LEU A 39 0.28 -14.51 17.25
N GLU A 40 -0.61 -13.53 17.39
CA GLU A 40 -1.38 -13.28 18.61
C GLU A 40 -2.36 -14.42 18.91
N ASP A 41 -2.99 -15.00 17.88
CA ASP A 41 -3.84 -16.18 18.02
C ASP A 41 -3.05 -17.44 18.46
N LEU A 42 -1.75 -17.49 18.16
CA LEU A 42 -0.85 -18.53 18.69
C LEU A 42 -0.40 -18.26 20.14
N GLY A 43 -0.57 -17.04 20.66
CA GLY A 43 -0.20 -16.67 22.02
C GLY A 43 1.00 -15.70 22.15
N TYR A 44 1.57 -15.25 21.03
CA TYR A 44 2.60 -14.21 21.07
C TYR A 44 2.02 -12.85 21.47
N THR A 45 2.85 -12.02 22.09
CA THR A 45 2.55 -10.60 22.33
C THR A 45 3.47 -9.70 21.51
N ARG A 46 2.96 -8.55 21.03
CA ARG A 46 3.73 -7.62 20.24
C ARG A 46 4.74 -6.84 21.07
N THR A 47 5.94 -6.60 20.50
CA THR A 47 6.93 -5.66 21.04
C THR A 47 7.49 -4.76 19.92
N ASP A 48 7.80 -3.51 20.26
CA ASP A 48 8.49 -2.60 19.35
C ASP A 48 10.02 -2.73 19.46
N ASP A 49 10.54 -3.35 20.53
CA ASP A 49 11.97 -3.66 20.68
C ASP A 49 12.28 -5.02 20.03
N ARG A 50 13.03 -4.97 18.95
CA ARG A 50 13.49 -6.17 18.23
C ARG A 50 14.38 -7.08 19.06
N ASN A 51 15.14 -6.52 19.99
CA ASN A 51 16.01 -7.33 20.86
C ASN A 51 15.21 -8.13 21.89
N ASP A 52 14.04 -7.63 22.28
CA ASP A 52 13.11 -8.29 23.20
C ASP A 52 12.21 -9.33 22.51
N ALA A 53 12.16 -9.34 21.18
CA ALA A 53 11.35 -10.26 20.42
C ALA A 53 11.96 -11.67 20.32
N ASP A 54 11.11 -12.70 20.46
CA ASP A 54 11.44 -14.11 20.21
C ASP A 54 11.23 -14.50 18.73
N PHE A 55 10.28 -13.81 18.07
CA PHE A 55 9.99 -13.94 16.65
C PHE A 55 10.14 -12.59 15.95
N ILE A 56 11.04 -12.50 14.98
CA ILE A 56 11.34 -11.27 14.23
C ILE A 56 10.99 -11.48 12.77
N LEU A 57 10.05 -10.67 12.24
CA LEU A 57 9.62 -10.76 10.85
C LEU A 57 9.93 -9.49 10.08
N PHE A 58 10.46 -9.65 8.87
CA PHE A 58 10.52 -8.61 7.85
C PHE A 58 9.50 -8.92 6.75
N ASN A 59 8.49 -8.07 6.62
CA ASN A 59 7.56 -8.11 5.48
C ASN A 59 8.04 -7.13 4.41
N THR A 60 8.35 -7.64 3.21
CA THR A 60 9.19 -6.97 2.23
C THR A 60 8.48 -6.61 0.94
N CYS A 61 8.90 -5.50 0.34
CA CYS A 61 8.37 -4.99 -0.92
C CYS A 61 9.38 -5.17 -2.07
N LEU A 62 8.87 -5.47 -3.25
CA LEU A 62 9.69 -5.57 -4.47
C LEU A 62 9.55 -4.33 -5.37
N VAL A 63 8.60 -3.44 -5.07
CA VAL A 63 8.34 -2.26 -5.91
C VAL A 63 9.37 -1.16 -5.71
N ARG A 64 9.94 -1.05 -4.50
CA ARG A 64 10.88 0.02 -4.12
C ARG A 64 12.26 -0.54 -3.88
N GLU A 65 13.25 -0.10 -4.68
CA GLU A 65 14.66 -0.54 -4.57
C GLU A 65 15.27 -0.29 -3.19
N ASN A 66 15.02 0.88 -2.62
CA ASN A 66 15.48 1.22 -1.27
C ASN A 66 14.96 0.27 -0.17
N ALA A 67 13.83 -0.43 -0.40
CA ALA A 67 13.32 -1.42 0.54
C ALA A 67 14.18 -2.69 0.55
N GLU A 68 14.69 -3.09 -0.61
CA GLU A 68 15.55 -4.26 -0.77
C GLU A 68 16.89 -4.08 -0.05
N LEU A 69 17.60 -2.98 -0.31
CA LEU A 69 18.87 -2.68 0.34
C LEU A 69 18.73 -2.54 1.87
N LYS A 70 17.66 -1.88 2.32
CA LYS A 70 17.36 -1.76 3.75
C LYS A 70 17.09 -3.12 4.40
N LEU A 71 16.38 -4.02 3.71
CA LEU A 71 16.15 -5.37 4.21
C LEU A 71 17.47 -6.10 4.47
N TYR A 72 18.32 -6.20 3.45
CA TYR A 72 19.59 -6.94 3.58
C TYR A 72 20.44 -6.39 4.73
N GLY A 73 20.54 -5.07 4.86
CA GLY A 73 21.26 -4.43 5.97
C GLY A 73 20.66 -4.77 7.34
N GLN A 74 19.33 -4.73 7.47
CA GLN A 74 18.66 -5.04 8.72
C GLN A 74 18.72 -6.52 9.09
N VAL A 75 18.57 -7.43 8.13
CA VAL A 75 18.74 -8.87 8.37
C VAL A 75 20.16 -9.16 8.82
N SER A 76 21.19 -8.64 8.11
CA SER A 76 22.60 -8.81 8.49
C SER A 76 22.89 -8.31 9.91
N SER A 77 22.24 -7.24 10.37
CA SER A 77 22.43 -6.72 11.73
C SER A 77 21.95 -7.68 12.83
N LEU A 78 21.09 -8.65 12.48
CA LEU A 78 20.59 -9.66 13.43
C LEU A 78 21.51 -10.86 13.60
N LYS A 79 22.58 -10.98 12.79
CA LYS A 79 23.48 -12.12 12.86
C LYS A 79 24.05 -12.33 14.27
N LYS A 80 24.57 -11.28 14.90
CA LYS A 80 25.07 -11.33 16.27
C LYS A 80 23.99 -11.69 17.27
N LEU A 81 22.79 -11.09 17.14
CA LEU A 81 21.65 -11.38 18.01
C LEU A 81 21.25 -12.87 17.93
N LYS A 82 21.25 -13.45 16.72
CA LYS A 82 20.95 -14.86 16.50
C LYS A 82 22.03 -15.79 17.04
N GLU A 83 23.30 -15.42 16.93
CA GLU A 83 24.44 -16.17 17.50
C GLU A 83 24.38 -16.20 19.03
N GLU A 84 24.02 -15.09 19.67
CA GLU A 84 23.86 -14.96 21.13
C GLU A 84 22.58 -15.61 21.67
N ASN A 85 21.52 -15.67 20.82
CA ASN A 85 20.20 -16.22 21.17
C ASN A 85 19.68 -17.14 20.04
N PRO A 86 20.19 -18.37 19.94
CA PRO A 86 19.86 -19.28 18.84
C PRO A 86 18.39 -19.67 18.75
N GLU A 87 17.64 -19.59 19.86
CA GLU A 87 16.20 -19.88 19.94
C GLU A 87 15.29 -18.82 19.32
N LYS A 88 15.80 -17.60 19.09
CA LYS A 88 15.04 -16.56 18.39
C LYS A 88 14.80 -16.96 16.94
N ILE A 89 13.58 -16.76 16.46
CA ILE A 89 13.17 -17.11 15.10
C ILE A 89 13.19 -15.84 14.24
N ILE A 90 13.93 -15.87 13.14
CA ILE A 90 13.98 -14.78 12.16
C ILE A 90 13.28 -15.22 10.89
N ALA A 91 12.27 -14.49 10.48
CA ALA A 91 11.48 -14.76 9.29
C ALA A 91 11.51 -13.61 8.28
N VAL A 92 11.45 -13.95 7.01
CA VAL A 92 11.32 -12.98 5.90
C VAL A 92 10.15 -13.37 5.01
N SER A 93 9.28 -12.40 4.73
CA SER A 93 8.09 -12.59 3.89
C SER A 93 7.88 -11.43 2.93
N GLY A 94 6.80 -11.49 2.15
CA GLY A 94 6.34 -10.42 1.28
C GLY A 94 6.65 -10.61 -0.19
N CYS A 95 6.33 -9.56 -0.98
CA CYS A 95 6.43 -9.61 -2.44
C CYS A 95 7.84 -9.95 -2.96
N MET A 96 8.87 -9.56 -2.21
CA MET A 96 10.26 -9.80 -2.59
C MET A 96 10.58 -11.30 -2.58
N MET A 97 10.03 -12.06 -1.63
CA MET A 97 10.30 -13.52 -1.54
C MET A 97 9.64 -14.32 -2.64
N GLN A 98 8.64 -13.78 -3.35
CA GLN A 98 8.07 -14.43 -4.53
C GLN A 98 9.03 -14.49 -5.73
N THR A 99 10.10 -13.69 -5.74
CA THR A 99 11.08 -13.73 -6.83
C THR A 99 12.28 -14.60 -6.45
N SER A 100 12.68 -15.49 -7.37
CA SER A 100 13.81 -16.38 -7.16
C SER A 100 15.13 -15.60 -6.91
N VAL A 101 15.33 -14.47 -7.60
CA VAL A 101 16.56 -13.67 -7.49
C VAL A 101 16.78 -13.16 -6.05
N ALA A 102 15.78 -12.47 -5.49
CA ALA A 102 15.88 -11.93 -4.13
C ALA A 102 15.92 -13.04 -3.07
N ARG A 103 15.09 -14.08 -3.27
CA ARG A 103 15.05 -15.23 -2.37
C ARG A 103 16.41 -15.94 -2.30
N GLU A 104 17.06 -16.19 -3.44
CA GLU A 104 18.39 -16.81 -3.48
C GLU A 104 19.46 -15.99 -2.74
N VAL A 105 19.36 -14.65 -2.73
CA VAL A 105 20.27 -13.81 -1.94
C VAL A 105 20.09 -14.10 -0.45
N ILE A 106 18.85 -14.14 0.04
CA ILE A 106 18.55 -14.47 1.44
C ILE A 106 19.03 -15.88 1.75
N GLU A 107 18.71 -16.86 0.91
CA GLU A 107 19.08 -18.26 1.13
C GLU A 107 20.60 -18.47 1.22
N LYS A 108 21.37 -17.80 0.35
CA LYS A 108 22.83 -17.99 0.25
C LYS A 108 23.61 -17.15 1.26
N LYS A 109 23.20 -15.89 1.48
CA LYS A 109 24.00 -14.92 2.25
C LYS A 109 23.52 -14.72 3.70
N HIS A 110 22.26 -15.00 4.00
CA HIS A 110 21.64 -14.72 5.30
C HIS A 110 21.26 -16.03 6.01
N LYS A 111 22.25 -16.68 6.60
CA LYS A 111 22.06 -17.97 7.28
C LYS A 111 21.29 -17.85 8.60
N GLU A 112 21.23 -16.63 9.14
CA GLU A 112 20.44 -16.25 10.32
C GLU A 112 18.93 -16.30 10.12
N VAL A 113 18.42 -16.34 8.86
CA VAL A 113 17.01 -16.43 8.56
C VAL A 113 16.52 -17.87 8.64
N ASP A 114 15.52 -18.15 9.45
CA ASP A 114 14.97 -19.48 9.71
C ASP A 114 13.76 -19.82 8.82
N ILE A 115 12.88 -18.83 8.56
CA ILE A 115 11.64 -19.05 7.80
C ILE A 115 11.54 -18.04 6.66
N ILE A 116 11.29 -18.55 5.46
CA ILE A 116 11.06 -17.73 4.25
C ILE A 116 9.72 -18.15 3.65
N PHE A 117 8.79 -17.19 3.51
CA PHE A 117 7.49 -17.49 2.91
C PHE A 117 6.96 -16.36 2.02
N GLY A 118 6.10 -16.74 1.08
CA GLY A 118 5.52 -15.83 0.11
C GLY A 118 4.25 -15.13 0.60
N THR A 119 3.79 -14.13 -0.16
CA THR A 119 2.53 -13.42 0.12
C THR A 119 1.29 -14.31 0.06
N LYS A 120 1.36 -15.43 -0.66
CA LYS A 120 0.28 -16.42 -0.78
C LYS A 120 0.24 -17.42 0.38
N ASN A 121 1.32 -17.49 1.18
CA ASN A 121 1.52 -18.51 2.20
C ASN A 121 1.38 -17.95 3.63
N ILE A 122 0.80 -16.76 3.79
CA ILE A 122 0.64 -16.11 5.12
C ILE A 122 -0.16 -17.02 6.06
N ASN A 123 -1.25 -17.63 5.58
CA ASN A 123 -2.10 -18.51 6.39
C ASN A 123 -1.41 -19.81 6.79
N SER A 124 -0.32 -20.20 6.11
CA SER A 124 0.48 -21.37 6.45
C SER A 124 1.52 -21.09 7.54
N LEU A 125 1.65 -19.85 8.02
CA LEU A 125 2.66 -19.48 9.03
C LEU A 125 2.66 -20.38 10.27
N PRO A 126 1.50 -20.82 10.84
CA PRO A 126 1.49 -21.78 11.95
C PRO A 126 2.16 -23.12 11.59
N ASP A 127 1.92 -23.63 10.39
CA ASP A 127 2.49 -24.90 9.94
C ASP A 127 4.01 -24.77 9.64
N LEU A 128 4.44 -23.60 9.15
CA LEU A 128 5.87 -23.30 8.92
C LEU A 128 6.62 -23.20 10.25
N LEU A 129 6.03 -22.53 11.24
CA LEU A 129 6.56 -22.48 12.60
C LEU A 129 6.66 -23.88 13.23
N PHE A 130 5.60 -24.67 13.09
CA PHE A 130 5.60 -26.05 13.57
C PHE A 130 6.73 -26.88 12.96
N LYS A 131 6.88 -26.81 11.64
CA LYS A 131 7.94 -27.52 10.92
C LYS A 131 9.32 -27.09 11.38
N TYR A 132 9.57 -25.78 11.54
CA TYR A 132 10.84 -25.28 12.04
C TYR A 132 11.15 -25.75 13.45
N LEU A 133 10.18 -25.72 14.36
CA LEU A 133 10.35 -26.16 15.74
C LEU A 133 10.59 -27.66 15.88
N GLU A 134 10.06 -28.48 14.98
CA GLU A 134 10.27 -29.94 14.97
C GLU A 134 11.61 -30.34 14.38
N THR A 135 12.08 -29.63 13.33
CA THR A 135 13.26 -30.05 12.57
C THR A 135 14.53 -29.28 12.94
N GLY A 136 14.38 -28.04 13.43
CA GLY A 136 15.51 -27.10 13.58
C GLY A 136 16.09 -26.65 12.25
N GLU A 137 15.52 -27.06 11.11
CA GLU A 137 16.01 -26.74 9.78
C GLU A 137 15.26 -25.53 9.20
N ARG A 138 15.96 -24.72 8.37
CA ARG A 138 15.32 -23.61 7.65
C ARG A 138 14.12 -24.07 6.83
N VAL A 139 13.00 -23.37 6.98
CA VAL A 139 11.77 -23.64 6.25
C VAL A 139 11.56 -22.60 5.15
N ILE A 140 11.33 -23.07 3.92
CA ILE A 140 11.02 -22.21 2.77
C ILE A 140 9.69 -22.69 2.18
N ASP A 141 8.71 -21.78 2.13
CA ASP A 141 7.43 -22.02 1.46
C ASP A 141 7.00 -20.79 0.65
N VAL A 142 7.25 -20.83 -0.65
CA VAL A 142 6.95 -19.78 -1.62
C VAL A 142 6.19 -20.39 -2.78
N SER A 143 5.22 -21.26 -2.49
CA SER A 143 4.42 -21.91 -3.52
C SER A 143 3.62 -20.90 -4.34
N GLU A 144 3.45 -21.22 -5.62
CA GLU A 144 2.63 -20.43 -6.55
C GLU A 144 1.15 -20.83 -6.49
N ASP A 145 0.84 -21.94 -5.81
CA ASP A 145 -0.51 -22.46 -5.69
C ASP A 145 -1.41 -21.46 -4.95
N ASN A 146 -2.58 -21.23 -5.52
CA ASN A 146 -3.59 -20.36 -4.93
C ASN A 146 -4.16 -21.04 -3.68
N VAL A 147 -3.59 -20.77 -2.53
CA VAL A 147 -4.31 -21.00 -1.28
C VAL A 147 -5.54 -20.08 -1.33
N LYS A 148 -6.73 -20.67 -1.34
CA LYS A 148 -7.98 -19.90 -1.26
C LYS A 148 -7.83 -18.94 -0.09
N ASP A 149 -7.98 -17.66 -0.39
CA ASP A 149 -7.95 -16.60 0.61
C ASP A 149 -9.27 -16.68 1.40
N ASP A 150 -9.37 -17.71 2.23
CA ASP A 150 -10.45 -17.78 3.19
C ASP A 150 -10.26 -16.60 4.15
N TYR A 151 -11.36 -15.93 4.46
CA TYR A 151 -11.44 -14.83 5.40
C TYR A 151 -10.58 -15.11 6.63
N VAL A 152 -9.58 -14.27 6.86
CA VAL A 152 -8.76 -14.30 8.07
C VAL A 152 -9.00 -13.00 8.81
N ASN A 153 -9.43 -13.08 10.04
CA ASN A 153 -9.44 -11.94 10.94
C ASN A 153 -8.06 -11.29 10.96
N TYR A 154 -8.00 -10.01 11.14
CA TYR A 154 -6.75 -9.28 11.34
C TYR A 154 -6.95 -8.18 12.37
N ASN A 155 -5.85 -7.84 13.07
CA ASN A 155 -5.82 -6.72 13.99
C ASN A 155 -5.11 -5.57 13.30
N SER A 156 -5.85 -4.50 13.00
CA SER A 156 -5.25 -3.28 12.51
C SER A 156 -4.48 -2.58 13.63
N LYS A 157 -3.42 -1.85 13.27
CA LYS A 157 -2.63 -1.02 14.19
C LYS A 157 -3.48 0.02 14.93
N ASN A 158 -4.55 0.46 14.29
CA ASN A 158 -5.47 1.47 14.80
C ASN A 158 -6.87 0.88 14.90
N ASN A 159 -7.60 1.19 15.95
CA ASN A 159 -8.97 0.70 16.14
C ASN A 159 -10.02 1.55 15.40
N PHE A 160 -9.64 2.36 14.41
CA PHE A 160 -10.52 3.27 13.70
C PHE A 160 -10.30 3.31 12.17
N GLN A 161 -9.21 2.77 11.66
CA GLN A 161 -8.92 2.65 10.22
C GLN A 161 -8.56 1.21 9.88
N ALA A 162 -9.09 0.68 8.78
CA ALA A 162 -8.78 -0.65 8.32
C ALA A 162 -8.55 -0.72 6.80
N TYR A 163 -7.66 -1.62 6.40
CA TYR A 163 -7.45 -1.99 5.01
C TYR A 163 -8.22 -3.27 4.69
N VAL A 164 -8.98 -3.26 3.61
CA VAL A 164 -9.72 -4.44 3.13
C VAL A 164 -9.27 -4.80 1.73
N ASN A 165 -8.59 -5.93 1.60
CA ASN A 165 -8.22 -6.45 0.29
C ASN A 165 -9.47 -6.93 -0.46
N ILE A 166 -9.76 -6.34 -1.63
CA ILE A 166 -10.87 -6.76 -2.47
C ILE A 166 -10.43 -7.66 -3.62
N MET A 167 -9.16 -7.59 -3.98
CA MET A 167 -8.56 -8.37 -5.05
C MET A 167 -7.05 -8.49 -4.89
N ARG A 168 -6.44 -9.43 -5.57
CA ARG A 168 -4.98 -9.60 -5.68
C ARG A 168 -4.56 -9.81 -7.13
N GLY A 169 -3.27 -9.55 -7.41
CA GLY A 169 -2.67 -9.68 -8.74
C GLY A 169 -3.12 -8.61 -9.73
N CYS A 170 -2.55 -8.62 -10.92
CA CYS A 170 -2.86 -7.63 -11.95
C CYS A 170 -2.56 -8.18 -13.34
N ASP A 171 -3.50 -7.99 -14.27
CA ASP A 171 -3.41 -8.45 -15.65
C ASP A 171 -3.08 -7.33 -16.66
N ASN A 172 -2.63 -6.17 -16.21
CA ASN A 172 -2.25 -5.08 -17.10
C ASN A 172 -0.91 -5.32 -17.80
N PHE A 173 -0.01 -6.11 -17.21
CA PHE A 173 1.30 -6.44 -17.77
C PHE A 173 2.08 -5.21 -18.28
N CYS A 174 2.05 -4.12 -17.51
CA CYS A 174 2.88 -2.95 -17.81
C CYS A 174 4.35 -3.39 -17.90
N SER A 175 5.10 -2.90 -18.89
CA SER A 175 6.41 -3.43 -19.26
C SER A 175 7.48 -3.29 -18.16
N TYR A 176 7.30 -2.34 -17.22
CA TYR A 176 8.18 -2.08 -16.07
C TYR A 176 7.73 -2.80 -14.78
N CYS A 177 6.52 -3.36 -14.75
CA CYS A 177 5.87 -3.75 -13.50
C CYS A 177 6.13 -5.22 -13.16
N ILE A 178 6.54 -5.46 -11.91
CA ILE A 178 6.83 -6.78 -11.37
C ILE A 178 5.61 -7.46 -10.72
N VAL A 179 4.51 -6.73 -10.53
CA VAL A 179 3.31 -7.22 -9.82
C VAL A 179 2.76 -8.54 -10.36
N PRO A 180 2.61 -8.76 -11.69
CA PRO A 180 2.13 -10.05 -12.20
C PRO A 180 2.99 -11.24 -11.80
N GLN A 181 4.28 -11.02 -11.52
CA GLN A 181 5.21 -12.07 -11.08
C GLN A 181 5.22 -12.27 -9.57
N SER A 182 4.98 -11.20 -8.80
CA SER A 182 5.06 -11.24 -7.34
C SER A 182 3.72 -11.50 -6.65
N ARG A 183 2.61 -11.06 -7.25
CA ARG A 183 1.24 -11.26 -6.71
C ARG A 183 0.34 -12.10 -7.61
N GLY A 184 0.82 -12.45 -8.81
CA GLY A 184 0.12 -13.35 -9.74
C GLY A 184 -0.90 -12.64 -10.62
N ARG A 185 -1.78 -13.47 -11.21
CA ARG A 185 -2.90 -13.03 -12.05
C ARG A 185 -3.97 -12.38 -11.18
N GLU A 186 -4.79 -11.56 -11.83
CA GLU A 186 -5.90 -10.88 -11.18
C GLU A 186 -6.95 -11.88 -10.68
N GLU A 187 -7.29 -11.76 -9.41
CA GLU A 187 -8.30 -12.55 -8.74
C GLU A 187 -9.08 -11.68 -7.75
N SER A 188 -10.39 -11.59 -7.95
CA SER A 188 -11.30 -10.79 -7.12
C SER A 188 -11.88 -11.66 -6.00
N ARG A 189 -11.98 -11.10 -4.79
CA ARG A 189 -12.67 -11.73 -3.66
C ARG A 189 -14.19 -11.64 -3.83
N ARG A 190 -14.93 -12.59 -3.28
CA ARG A 190 -16.39 -12.58 -3.32
C ARG A 190 -16.97 -11.35 -2.60
N PRO A 191 -17.97 -10.66 -3.20
CA PRO A 191 -18.56 -9.46 -2.60
C PRO A 191 -19.10 -9.72 -1.19
N SER A 192 -19.72 -10.88 -0.96
CA SER A 192 -20.28 -11.24 0.36
C SER A 192 -19.20 -11.27 1.46
N HIS A 193 -18.02 -11.82 1.17
CA HIS A 193 -16.91 -11.87 2.14
C HIS A 193 -16.34 -10.47 2.44
N ILE A 194 -16.31 -9.57 1.44
CA ILE A 194 -15.85 -8.19 1.63
C ILE A 194 -16.85 -7.42 2.49
N ILE A 195 -18.14 -7.55 2.21
CA ILE A 195 -19.21 -6.89 2.97
C ILE A 195 -19.22 -7.36 4.42
N GLU A 196 -19.19 -8.69 4.65
CA GLU A 196 -19.14 -9.27 5.98
C GLU A 196 -17.92 -8.79 6.80
N GLU A 197 -16.75 -8.70 6.14
CA GLU A 197 -15.54 -8.17 6.76
C GLU A 197 -15.71 -6.71 7.18
N ILE A 198 -16.25 -5.86 6.31
CA ILE A 198 -16.48 -4.44 6.61
C ILE A 198 -17.51 -4.28 7.74
N GLU A 199 -18.62 -5.04 7.70
CA GLU A 199 -19.62 -5.03 8.77
C GLU A 199 -19.00 -5.42 10.14
N ASN A 200 -18.14 -6.42 10.16
CA ASN A 200 -17.44 -6.83 11.37
C ASN A 200 -16.46 -5.77 11.86
N LEU A 201 -15.73 -5.10 10.97
CA LEU A 201 -14.84 -3.99 11.30
C LEU A 201 -15.63 -2.84 11.93
N VAL A 202 -16.73 -2.43 11.31
CA VAL A 202 -17.58 -1.35 11.82
C VAL A 202 -18.16 -1.69 13.20
N LYS A 203 -18.64 -2.92 13.41
CA LYS A 203 -19.10 -3.39 14.73
C LYS A 203 -18.00 -3.30 15.81
N ASN A 204 -16.74 -3.38 15.42
CA ASN A 204 -15.57 -3.21 16.29
C ASN A 204 -15.07 -1.77 16.39
N GLY A 205 -15.81 -0.78 15.86
CA GLY A 205 -15.54 0.65 16.01
C GLY A 205 -14.66 1.27 14.93
N TYR A 206 -14.37 0.54 13.85
CA TYR A 206 -13.64 1.10 12.71
C TYR A 206 -14.53 2.06 11.92
N LYS A 207 -14.00 3.24 11.59
CA LYS A 207 -14.71 4.36 10.95
C LYS A 207 -14.30 4.58 9.50
N GLU A 208 -13.01 4.42 9.21
CA GLU A 208 -12.46 4.58 7.86
C GLU A 208 -12.02 3.22 7.30
N ILE A 209 -12.59 2.85 6.16
CA ILE A 209 -12.26 1.63 5.42
C ILE A 209 -11.56 2.01 4.12
N THR A 210 -10.43 1.37 3.82
CA THR A 210 -9.73 1.55 2.55
C THR A 210 -9.72 0.24 1.77
N LEU A 211 -10.39 0.21 0.62
CA LEU A 211 -10.38 -0.94 -0.28
C LEU A 211 -9.06 -1.00 -1.05
N LEU A 212 -8.37 -2.15 -0.96
CA LEU A 212 -7.06 -2.38 -1.55
C LEU A 212 -7.09 -3.39 -2.70
N GLY A 213 -6.26 -3.13 -3.70
CA GLY A 213 -5.97 -4.04 -4.81
C GLY A 213 -4.78 -3.54 -5.61
N GLN A 214 -4.38 -4.25 -6.66
CA GLN A 214 -3.35 -3.79 -7.61
C GLN A 214 -3.95 -3.01 -8.78
N ASN A 215 -5.26 -3.11 -8.98
CA ASN A 215 -6.09 -2.31 -9.88
C ASN A 215 -7.55 -2.48 -9.47
N VAL A 216 -8.00 -1.77 -8.46
CA VAL A 216 -9.34 -1.94 -7.88
C VAL A 216 -10.46 -1.73 -8.90
N ASN A 217 -10.24 -0.87 -9.91
CA ASN A 217 -11.23 -0.57 -10.93
C ASN A 217 -11.56 -1.76 -11.84
N SER A 218 -10.70 -2.78 -11.90
CA SER A 218 -10.95 -4.01 -12.66
C SER A 218 -11.63 -5.12 -11.85
N TYR A 219 -11.96 -4.84 -10.57
CA TYR A 219 -12.65 -5.81 -9.72
C TYR A 219 -13.88 -6.40 -10.41
N GLY A 220 -14.02 -7.70 -10.31
CA GLY A 220 -15.14 -8.46 -10.88
C GLY A 220 -15.01 -8.83 -12.36
N ASN A 221 -14.12 -8.19 -13.15
CA ASN A 221 -14.04 -8.39 -14.60
C ASN A 221 -13.79 -9.84 -15.05
N LYS A 222 -13.18 -10.68 -14.20
CA LYS A 222 -12.83 -12.08 -14.51
C LYS A 222 -13.34 -13.06 -13.46
N SER A 223 -14.28 -12.64 -12.67
CA SER A 223 -14.88 -13.47 -11.62
C SER A 223 -16.04 -14.31 -12.14
N ASP A 224 -16.44 -15.30 -11.34
CA ASP A 224 -17.64 -16.12 -11.55
C ASP A 224 -18.93 -15.44 -11.01
N PHE A 225 -18.79 -14.22 -10.45
CA PHE A 225 -19.89 -13.40 -9.98
C PHE A 225 -19.99 -12.12 -10.82
N ASN A 226 -21.21 -11.63 -10.98
CA ASN A 226 -21.50 -10.46 -11.81
C ASN A 226 -21.64 -9.20 -10.96
N VAL A 227 -20.54 -8.73 -10.37
CA VAL A 227 -20.47 -7.49 -9.58
C VAL A 227 -19.22 -6.71 -9.99
N THR A 228 -19.41 -5.51 -10.47
CA THR A 228 -18.36 -4.57 -10.88
C THR A 228 -17.79 -3.79 -9.68
N PHE A 229 -16.66 -3.10 -9.86
CA PHE A 229 -16.11 -2.25 -8.80
C PHE A 229 -17.05 -1.13 -8.36
N PRO A 230 -17.70 -0.35 -9.26
CA PRO A 230 -18.69 0.65 -8.84
C PRO A 230 -19.81 0.06 -7.98
N GLU A 231 -20.36 -1.10 -8.36
CA GLU A 231 -21.42 -1.77 -7.60
C GLU A 231 -20.94 -2.26 -6.22
N LEU A 232 -19.71 -2.78 -6.13
CA LEU A 232 -19.10 -3.15 -4.84
C LEU A 232 -18.91 -1.91 -3.96
N LEU A 233 -18.34 -0.85 -4.52
CA LEU A 233 -18.07 0.41 -3.81
C LEU A 233 -19.37 1.00 -3.24
N GLU A 234 -20.43 1.04 -4.04
CA GLU A 234 -21.75 1.52 -3.61
C GLU A 234 -22.34 0.66 -2.48
N LYS A 235 -22.21 -0.69 -2.56
CA LYS A 235 -22.64 -1.59 -1.49
C LYS A 235 -21.86 -1.35 -0.20
N CYS A 236 -20.54 -1.18 -0.29
CA CYS A 236 -19.70 -0.88 0.88
C CYS A 236 -20.03 0.49 1.49
N ALA A 237 -20.33 1.50 0.67
CA ALA A 237 -20.73 2.82 1.14
C ALA A 237 -22.06 2.82 1.90
N LYS A 238 -22.98 1.89 1.57
CA LYS A 238 -24.29 1.74 2.23
C LYS A 238 -24.26 0.94 3.54
N ILE A 239 -23.10 0.41 3.94
CA ILE A 239 -22.97 -0.28 5.24
C ILE A 239 -23.04 0.77 6.35
N GLU A 240 -24.02 0.60 7.26
CA GLU A 240 -24.23 1.49 8.40
C GLU A 240 -23.00 1.51 9.30
N GLY A 241 -22.51 2.72 9.61
CA GLY A 241 -21.32 2.95 10.45
C GLY A 241 -20.01 3.13 9.67
N VAL A 242 -19.97 2.96 8.35
CA VAL A 242 -18.85 3.38 7.51
C VAL A 242 -18.89 4.89 7.38
N GLU A 243 -18.08 5.61 8.17
CA GLU A 243 -18.01 7.07 8.13
C GLU A 243 -17.16 7.57 6.96
N ARG A 244 -16.10 6.83 6.58
CA ARG A 244 -15.23 7.13 5.43
C ARG A 244 -14.87 5.88 4.66
N LEU A 245 -15.10 5.92 3.37
CA LEU A 245 -14.72 4.85 2.44
C LEU A 245 -13.69 5.37 1.44
N ARG A 246 -12.55 4.71 1.36
CA ARG A 246 -11.47 4.99 0.42
C ARG A 246 -11.18 3.79 -0.45
N PHE A 247 -10.54 4.03 -1.56
CA PHE A 247 -9.91 2.99 -2.36
C PHE A 247 -8.61 3.50 -2.94
N THR A 248 -7.70 2.60 -3.28
CA THR A 248 -6.42 2.98 -3.84
C THR A 248 -5.98 2.01 -4.92
N THR A 249 -5.05 2.46 -5.76
CA THR A 249 -4.46 1.69 -6.86
C THR A 249 -5.46 1.44 -8.00
N SER A 250 -5.74 2.51 -8.74
CA SER A 250 -6.53 2.45 -9.98
C SER A 250 -5.65 2.44 -11.23
N HIS A 251 -6.26 2.13 -12.37
CA HIS A 251 -5.62 2.27 -13.68
C HIS A 251 -6.50 3.16 -14.58
N PRO A 252 -5.93 4.19 -15.23
CA PRO A 252 -6.73 5.14 -16.01
C PRO A 252 -7.64 4.52 -17.04
N LYS A 253 -7.25 3.38 -17.67
CA LYS A 253 -8.10 2.68 -18.66
C LYS A 253 -9.44 2.22 -18.06
N ASP A 254 -9.47 1.88 -16.77
CA ASP A 254 -10.61 1.27 -16.09
C ASP A 254 -11.46 2.29 -15.30
N LEU A 255 -11.13 3.58 -15.37
CA LEU A 255 -12.01 4.63 -14.85
C LEU A 255 -13.26 4.73 -15.72
N SER A 256 -14.42 4.41 -15.15
CA SER A 256 -15.73 4.43 -15.79
C SER A 256 -16.59 5.59 -15.30
N ASP A 257 -17.61 5.94 -16.09
CA ASP A 257 -18.61 6.95 -15.72
C ASP A 257 -19.44 6.51 -14.50
N ASP A 258 -19.73 5.20 -14.40
CA ASP A 258 -20.43 4.63 -13.24
C ASP A 258 -19.63 4.82 -11.95
N LEU A 259 -18.29 4.69 -12.00
CA LEU A 259 -17.46 4.93 -10.83
C LEU A 259 -17.53 6.40 -10.39
N ILE A 260 -17.45 7.33 -11.34
CA ILE A 260 -17.58 8.77 -11.06
C ILE A 260 -18.93 9.08 -10.44
N ARG A 261 -20.01 8.51 -11.00
CA ARG A 261 -21.38 8.65 -10.47
C ARG A 261 -21.47 8.13 -9.02
N VAL A 262 -20.97 6.93 -8.74
CA VAL A 262 -21.01 6.34 -7.40
C VAL A 262 -20.25 7.19 -6.37
N ILE A 263 -19.07 7.72 -6.72
CA ILE A 263 -18.33 8.62 -5.83
C ILE A 263 -19.16 9.89 -5.55
N LYS A 264 -19.76 10.49 -6.58
CA LYS A 264 -20.56 11.71 -6.48
C LYS A 264 -21.82 11.53 -5.63
N GLU A 265 -22.47 10.37 -5.68
CA GLU A 265 -23.75 10.08 -5.05
C GLU A 265 -23.65 9.59 -3.60
N ASN A 266 -22.44 9.31 -3.08
CA ASN A 266 -22.25 8.78 -1.73
C ASN A 266 -21.24 9.63 -0.95
N ASP A 267 -21.72 10.48 -0.05
CA ASP A 267 -20.92 11.48 0.69
C ASP A 267 -19.83 10.88 1.59
N ASN A 268 -19.96 9.62 2.01
CA ASN A 268 -18.94 8.92 2.79
C ASN A 268 -17.82 8.30 1.94
N ILE A 269 -17.94 8.31 0.61
CA ILE A 269 -16.80 8.00 -0.26
C ILE A 269 -15.91 9.25 -0.34
N CYS A 270 -14.69 9.10 0.12
CA CYS A 270 -13.75 10.21 0.23
C CYS A 270 -13.42 10.83 -1.14
N ASN A 271 -13.40 12.17 -1.20
CA ASN A 271 -13.13 12.97 -2.40
C ASN A 271 -11.64 12.94 -2.81
N TYR A 272 -11.09 11.76 -3.00
CA TYR A 272 -9.71 11.52 -3.38
C TYR A 272 -9.61 10.41 -4.41
N PHE A 273 -8.95 10.68 -5.53
CA PHE A 273 -8.73 9.70 -6.59
C PHE A 273 -7.25 9.57 -6.94
N HIS A 274 -6.70 8.36 -6.79
CA HIS A 274 -5.36 8.06 -7.27
C HIS A 274 -5.42 7.59 -8.72
N LEU A 275 -4.93 8.43 -9.66
CA LEU A 275 -4.96 8.19 -11.11
C LEU A 275 -3.52 8.14 -11.67
N PRO A 276 -2.86 6.97 -11.66
CA PRO A 276 -1.45 6.82 -12.03
C PRO A 276 -1.20 7.12 -13.52
N MET A 277 -0.61 8.28 -13.82
CA MET A 277 -0.28 8.70 -15.19
C MET A 277 0.89 7.93 -15.75
N GLN A 278 1.94 7.74 -14.97
CA GLN A 278 3.26 7.17 -15.26
C GLN A 278 4.11 8.04 -16.19
N SER A 279 3.60 8.50 -17.34
CA SER A 279 4.24 9.42 -18.28
C SER A 279 3.18 10.26 -19.01
N GLY A 280 3.56 11.44 -19.48
CA GLY A 280 2.71 12.29 -20.31
C GLY A 280 2.94 12.12 -21.81
N SER A 281 3.85 11.23 -22.24
CA SER A 281 4.15 10.97 -23.65
C SER A 281 3.42 9.72 -24.16
N ASP A 282 2.73 9.83 -25.29
CA ASP A 282 2.04 8.71 -25.93
C ASP A 282 3.00 7.58 -26.33
N LYS A 283 4.21 7.95 -26.79
CA LYS A 283 5.25 6.98 -27.13
C LYS A 283 5.67 6.17 -25.89
N VAL A 284 5.99 6.87 -24.78
CA VAL A 284 6.42 6.20 -23.54
C VAL A 284 5.28 5.37 -22.95
N LEU A 285 4.05 5.87 -22.95
CA LEU A 285 2.86 5.12 -22.50
C LEU A 285 2.67 3.83 -23.30
N LYS A 286 2.85 3.88 -24.63
CA LYS A 286 2.81 2.70 -25.49
C LYS A 286 3.92 1.70 -25.13
N ASP A 287 5.14 2.17 -24.96
CA ASP A 287 6.29 1.33 -24.60
C ASP A 287 6.14 0.72 -23.20
N MET A 288 5.52 1.46 -22.27
CA MET A 288 5.10 0.99 -20.94
C MET A 288 3.93 0.00 -21.00
N ASN A 289 3.36 -0.28 -22.17
CA ASN A 289 2.14 -1.08 -22.37
C ASN A 289 0.92 -0.52 -21.63
N ARG A 290 0.83 0.80 -21.51
CA ARG A 290 -0.37 1.48 -20.99
C ARG A 290 -1.44 1.51 -22.10
N LYS A 291 -2.70 1.31 -21.72
CA LYS A 291 -3.83 1.18 -22.66
C LYS A 291 -4.65 2.46 -22.77
N TYR A 292 -3.97 3.60 -22.68
CA TYR A 292 -4.52 4.93 -22.88
C TYR A 292 -3.39 5.84 -23.42
N ASN A 293 -3.78 6.96 -24.01
CA ASN A 293 -2.89 8.02 -24.48
C ASN A 293 -3.05 9.28 -23.58
N LYS A 294 -2.23 10.30 -23.86
CA LYS A 294 -2.21 11.58 -23.12
C LYS A 294 -3.58 12.26 -23.12
N GLU A 295 -4.23 12.33 -24.29
CA GLU A 295 -5.52 13.01 -24.42
C GLU A 295 -6.63 12.31 -23.62
N GLN A 296 -6.70 10.99 -23.69
CA GLN A 296 -7.63 10.18 -22.89
C GLN A 296 -7.39 10.35 -21.39
N TYR A 297 -6.12 10.47 -20.98
CA TYR A 297 -5.80 10.71 -19.57
C TYR A 297 -6.26 12.09 -19.11
N LEU A 298 -5.96 13.13 -19.89
CA LEU A 298 -6.38 14.52 -19.60
C LEU A 298 -7.91 14.61 -19.53
N GLU A 299 -8.63 13.97 -20.46
CA GLU A 299 -10.10 13.95 -20.47
C GLU A 299 -10.66 13.30 -19.20
N LYS A 300 -10.10 12.17 -18.76
CA LYS A 300 -10.51 11.50 -17.51
C LYS A 300 -10.25 12.36 -16.28
N ALA A 301 -9.09 13.01 -16.21
CA ALA A 301 -8.77 13.92 -15.10
C ALA A 301 -9.68 15.15 -15.08
N ARG A 302 -10.00 15.71 -16.28
CA ARG A 302 -10.96 16.82 -16.44
C ARG A 302 -12.33 16.40 -15.95
N LYS A 303 -12.84 15.26 -16.42
CA LYS A 303 -14.17 14.74 -16.07
C LYS A 303 -14.31 14.52 -14.56
N LEU A 304 -13.31 13.93 -13.91
CA LEU A 304 -13.32 13.78 -12.45
C LEU A 304 -13.50 15.13 -11.73
N LYS A 305 -12.79 16.18 -12.16
CA LYS A 305 -12.87 17.51 -11.53
C LYS A 305 -14.17 18.24 -11.81
N GLU A 306 -14.75 18.04 -12.99
CA GLU A 306 -16.04 18.64 -13.37
C GLU A 306 -17.22 17.98 -12.68
N GLU A 307 -17.21 16.66 -12.60
CA GLU A 307 -18.34 15.91 -12.02
C GLU A 307 -18.30 15.86 -10.49
N ILE A 308 -17.10 15.94 -9.88
CA ILE A 308 -16.91 15.90 -8.43
C ILE A 308 -16.13 17.14 -8.00
N PRO A 309 -16.80 18.27 -7.74
CA PRO A 309 -16.14 19.50 -7.33
C PRO A 309 -15.33 19.32 -6.05
N GLY A 310 -14.07 19.75 -6.08
CA GLY A 310 -13.16 19.63 -4.93
C GLY A 310 -12.45 18.29 -4.79
N ILE A 311 -12.63 17.35 -5.73
CA ILE A 311 -11.89 16.08 -5.70
C ILE A 311 -10.38 16.33 -5.80
N ALA A 312 -9.62 15.70 -4.92
CA ALA A 312 -8.16 15.70 -5.00
C ALA A 312 -7.68 14.55 -5.88
N ILE A 313 -6.79 14.86 -6.83
CA ILE A 313 -6.22 13.86 -7.73
C ILE A 313 -4.74 13.68 -7.41
N SER A 314 -4.35 12.44 -7.11
CA SER A 314 -2.95 12.05 -7.02
C SER A 314 -2.53 11.18 -8.21
N THR A 315 -1.22 11.07 -8.43
CA THR A 315 -0.67 10.30 -9.53
C THR A 315 0.66 9.63 -9.18
N ASP A 316 1.07 8.67 -10.02
CA ASP A 316 2.45 8.16 -10.08
C ASP A 316 3.11 8.65 -11.35
N ILE A 317 4.41 9.01 -11.26
CA ILE A 317 5.23 9.43 -12.39
C ILE A 317 6.57 8.70 -12.33
N ILE A 318 6.95 8.09 -13.45
CA ILE A 318 8.25 7.43 -13.62
C ILE A 318 9.08 8.24 -14.61
N VAL A 319 10.22 8.74 -14.16
CA VAL A 319 11.20 9.47 -14.99
C VAL A 319 12.34 8.54 -15.39
N GLY A 320 12.86 8.70 -16.59
CA GLY A 320 13.99 7.92 -17.08
C GLY A 320 13.61 6.51 -17.52
N TYR A 321 12.37 6.32 -17.97
CA TYR A 321 12.03 5.08 -18.67
C TYR A 321 12.94 4.91 -19.90
N PRO A 322 13.50 3.74 -20.20
CA PRO A 322 14.62 3.58 -21.17
C PRO A 322 14.43 4.20 -22.56
N THR A 323 13.20 4.35 -23.02
CA THR A 323 12.91 4.96 -24.34
C THR A 323 12.50 6.43 -24.25
N GLU A 324 12.49 7.03 -23.06
CA GLU A 324 12.09 8.42 -22.84
C GLU A 324 13.12 9.40 -23.42
N THR A 325 12.71 10.26 -24.35
CA THR A 325 13.51 11.38 -24.86
C THR A 325 13.28 12.64 -24.01
N GLU A 326 14.01 13.71 -24.31
CA GLU A 326 13.77 15.01 -23.64
C GLU A 326 12.38 15.56 -23.99
N GLU A 327 11.94 15.41 -25.23
CA GLU A 327 10.62 15.84 -25.69
C GLU A 327 9.52 15.05 -24.96
N ASP A 328 9.66 13.73 -24.79
CA ASP A 328 8.76 12.89 -24.05
C ASP A 328 8.64 13.35 -22.57
N PHE A 329 9.76 13.73 -21.97
CA PHE A 329 9.79 14.25 -20.62
C PHE A 329 9.09 15.62 -20.52
N GLN A 330 9.31 16.54 -21.49
CA GLN A 330 8.61 17.82 -21.53
C GLN A 330 7.08 17.63 -21.65
N GLU A 331 6.61 16.67 -22.41
CA GLU A 331 5.18 16.31 -22.45
C GLU A 331 4.65 15.87 -21.08
N THR A 332 5.47 15.16 -20.31
CA THR A 332 5.11 14.77 -18.93
C THR A 332 4.94 16.00 -18.02
N LEU A 333 5.85 16.97 -18.10
CA LEU A 333 5.72 18.23 -17.36
C LEU A 333 4.49 19.04 -17.79
N ASP A 334 4.17 19.05 -19.08
CA ASP A 334 2.97 19.72 -19.63
C ASP A 334 1.68 19.12 -19.05
N VAL A 335 1.57 17.80 -18.99
CA VAL A 335 0.41 17.13 -18.36
C VAL A 335 0.33 17.46 -16.86
N CYS A 336 1.46 17.50 -16.15
CA CYS A 336 1.47 17.88 -14.73
C CYS A 336 0.86 19.27 -14.51
N ARG A 337 1.25 20.25 -15.35
CA ARG A 337 0.71 21.63 -15.28
C ARG A 337 -0.77 21.69 -15.64
N LYS A 338 -1.20 20.96 -16.68
CA LYS A 338 -2.60 20.95 -17.14
C LYS A 338 -3.54 20.29 -16.14
N VAL A 339 -3.12 19.16 -15.55
CA VAL A 339 -3.94 18.46 -14.56
C VAL A 339 -3.93 19.19 -13.23
N GLY A 340 -2.76 19.73 -12.79
CA GLY A 340 -2.64 20.37 -11.47
C GLY A 340 -2.97 19.37 -10.36
N PHE A 341 -2.10 18.38 -10.18
CA PHE A 341 -2.24 17.33 -9.17
C PHE A 341 -2.19 17.87 -7.74
N ASP A 342 -2.91 17.23 -6.84
CA ASP A 342 -2.86 17.54 -5.41
C ASP A 342 -1.64 16.94 -4.73
N THR A 343 -1.16 15.79 -5.23
CA THR A 343 0.10 15.15 -4.83
C THR A 343 0.55 14.18 -5.93
N ALA A 344 1.82 13.84 -5.96
CA ALA A 344 2.36 12.82 -6.86
C ALA A 344 3.42 11.97 -6.15
N PHE A 345 3.43 10.69 -6.48
CA PHE A 345 4.53 9.81 -6.13
C PHE A 345 5.46 9.72 -7.34
N THR A 346 6.68 10.20 -7.18
CA THR A 346 7.67 10.34 -8.24
C THR A 346 8.77 9.32 -8.08
N PHE A 347 9.12 8.66 -9.17
CA PHE A 347 10.11 7.59 -9.18
C PHE A 347 11.07 7.78 -10.34
N LYS A 348 12.37 7.50 -10.12
CA LYS A 348 13.28 7.18 -11.20
C LYS A 348 13.02 5.74 -11.63
N TYR A 349 13.06 5.49 -12.92
CA TYR A 349 12.95 4.11 -13.41
C TYR A 349 14.02 3.24 -12.79
N SER A 350 13.62 2.10 -12.26
CA SER A 350 14.52 1.08 -11.72
C SER A 350 14.16 -0.27 -12.36
N PRO A 351 15.11 -0.92 -13.07
CA PRO A 351 14.85 -2.18 -13.75
C PRO A 351 14.48 -3.28 -12.75
N ARG A 352 13.39 -4.00 -13.04
CA ARG A 352 12.95 -5.13 -12.22
C ARG A 352 13.20 -6.44 -12.96
N PRO A 353 13.81 -7.44 -12.30
CA PRO A 353 14.12 -8.72 -12.94
C PRO A 353 12.91 -9.32 -13.66
N LYS A 354 13.13 -9.92 -14.84
CA LYS A 354 12.12 -10.57 -15.67
C LYS A 354 11.02 -9.64 -16.25
N THR A 355 11.07 -8.32 -16.06
CA THR A 355 10.19 -7.38 -16.76
C THR A 355 10.70 -7.13 -18.19
N LYS A 356 9.80 -6.68 -19.09
CA LYS A 356 10.18 -6.38 -20.48
C LYS A 356 11.14 -5.18 -20.53
N ALA A 357 10.86 -4.14 -19.74
CA ALA A 357 11.66 -2.92 -19.72
C ALA A 357 13.08 -3.14 -19.16
N ALA A 358 13.30 -4.14 -18.31
CA ALA A 358 14.65 -4.45 -17.80
C ALA A 358 15.64 -4.99 -18.85
N LYS A 359 15.14 -5.27 -20.08
CA LYS A 359 15.98 -5.70 -21.21
C LYS A 359 16.46 -4.55 -22.08
N LEU A 360 15.98 -3.33 -21.79
CA LEU A 360 16.33 -2.13 -22.53
C LEU A 360 17.53 -1.45 -21.87
N ASP A 361 18.33 -0.74 -22.67
CA ASP A 361 19.47 0.02 -22.19
C ASP A 361 18.99 1.21 -21.34
N PRO A 362 19.49 1.42 -20.13
CA PRO A 362 19.09 2.51 -19.26
C PRO A 362 19.57 3.86 -19.82
N ILE A 363 18.84 4.91 -19.48
CA ILE A 363 19.28 6.30 -19.71
C ILE A 363 20.39 6.65 -18.69
N ASP A 364 21.31 7.51 -19.08
CA ASP A 364 22.38 8.01 -18.19
C ASP A 364 21.79 8.59 -16.89
N ASP A 365 22.34 8.20 -15.75
CA ASP A 365 21.85 8.59 -14.43
C ASP A 365 21.83 10.10 -14.20
N LYS A 366 22.75 10.86 -14.83
CA LYS A 366 22.79 12.32 -14.73
C LYS A 366 21.61 12.95 -15.46
N ILE A 367 21.20 12.41 -16.61
CA ILE A 367 20.03 12.86 -17.36
C ILE A 367 18.77 12.54 -16.55
N VAL A 368 18.68 11.35 -15.99
CA VAL A 368 17.54 10.95 -15.16
C VAL A 368 17.45 11.82 -13.91
N GLN A 369 18.58 12.14 -13.27
CA GLN A 369 18.60 13.04 -12.11
C GLN A 369 18.14 14.44 -12.48
N ASP A 370 18.66 15.03 -13.56
CA ASP A 370 18.27 16.37 -14.03
C ASP A 370 16.76 16.43 -14.31
N ARG A 371 16.22 15.44 -15.03
CA ARG A 371 14.78 15.36 -15.29
C ARG A 371 13.97 15.21 -13.99
N PHE A 372 14.45 14.40 -13.05
CA PHE A 372 13.78 14.20 -11.78
C PHE A 372 13.70 15.51 -10.97
N ASP A 373 14.80 16.28 -10.92
CA ASP A 373 14.84 17.56 -10.21
C ASP A 373 13.88 18.57 -10.86
N ARG A 374 13.89 18.70 -12.19
CA ARG A 374 12.93 19.53 -12.95
C ARG A 374 11.47 19.11 -12.78
N LEU A 375 11.20 17.80 -12.62
CA LEU A 375 9.87 17.32 -12.30
C LEU A 375 9.42 17.83 -10.92
N LEU A 376 10.28 17.71 -9.91
CA LEU A 376 9.98 18.20 -8.55
C LEU A 376 9.79 19.72 -8.53
N ASP A 377 10.63 20.49 -9.24
CA ASP A 377 10.50 21.94 -9.39
C ASP A 377 9.17 22.34 -10.06
N THR A 378 8.63 21.47 -10.92
CA THR A 378 7.31 21.70 -11.53
C THR A 378 6.16 21.35 -10.57
N LEU A 379 6.28 20.24 -9.81
CA LEU A 379 5.19 19.71 -8.99
C LEU A 379 5.02 20.48 -7.65
N TYR A 380 6.11 20.85 -6.98
CA TYR A 380 6.01 21.45 -5.64
C TYR A 380 5.25 22.79 -5.61
N PRO A 381 5.44 23.70 -6.57
CA PRO A 381 4.59 24.88 -6.68
C PRO A 381 3.11 24.55 -6.89
N ILE A 382 2.80 23.53 -7.72
CA ILE A 382 1.42 23.09 -7.96
C ILE A 382 0.79 22.57 -6.65
N PHE A 383 1.49 21.73 -5.89
CA PHE A 383 0.99 21.22 -4.61
C PHE A 383 0.78 22.35 -3.59
N ASN A 384 1.70 23.33 -3.57
CA ASN A 384 1.59 24.47 -2.68
C ASN A 384 0.34 25.31 -2.98
N GLU A 385 0.08 25.63 -4.25
CA GLU A 385 -1.14 26.35 -4.65
C GLU A 385 -2.41 25.55 -4.32
N LYS A 386 -2.40 24.23 -4.55
CA LYS A 386 -3.51 23.35 -4.16
C LYS A 386 -3.76 23.33 -2.65
N ASN A 387 -2.72 23.32 -1.85
CA ASN A 387 -2.85 23.37 -0.40
C ASN A 387 -3.28 24.75 0.10
N LYS A 388 -2.86 25.84 -0.56
CA LYS A 388 -3.27 27.20 -0.26
C LYS A 388 -4.78 27.42 -0.43
N GLU A 389 -5.43 26.69 -1.34
CA GLU A 389 -6.89 26.74 -1.53
C GLU A 389 -7.67 26.35 -0.26
N TYR A 390 -7.03 25.69 0.71
CA TYR A 390 -7.64 25.28 1.99
C TYR A 390 -7.59 26.37 3.07
N ILE A 391 -6.74 27.38 2.95
CA ILE A 391 -6.60 28.44 3.96
C ILE A 391 -7.95 29.13 4.18
N GLY A 392 -8.34 29.24 5.44
CA GLY A 392 -9.61 29.82 5.88
C GLY A 392 -10.82 28.88 5.82
N LYS A 393 -10.71 27.70 5.19
CA LYS A 393 -11.78 26.68 5.16
C LYS A 393 -11.78 25.86 6.45
N GLU A 394 -12.97 25.42 6.81
CA GLU A 394 -13.19 24.38 7.83
C GLU A 394 -13.29 23.03 7.12
N VAL A 395 -12.48 22.07 7.56
CA VAL A 395 -12.43 20.72 6.98
C VAL A 395 -12.53 19.67 8.06
N GLU A 396 -13.11 18.53 7.74
CA GLU A 396 -13.14 17.37 8.61
C GLU A 396 -11.83 16.59 8.51
N VAL A 397 -11.23 16.29 9.66
CA VAL A 397 -9.95 15.60 9.79
C VAL A 397 -10.11 14.40 10.69
N LEU A 398 -9.82 13.21 10.20
CA LEU A 398 -9.63 12.03 11.05
C LEU A 398 -8.23 12.12 11.67
N LEU A 399 -8.15 12.27 12.99
CA LEU A 399 -6.88 12.34 13.70
C LEU A 399 -6.29 10.94 13.86
N GLU A 400 -5.05 10.76 13.38
CA GLU A 400 -4.43 9.43 13.23
C GLU A 400 -3.37 9.15 14.29
N SER A 401 -2.55 10.13 14.63
CA SER A 401 -1.41 9.94 15.52
C SER A 401 -0.82 11.26 16.04
N GLU A 402 0.11 11.16 16.99
CA GLU A 402 1.01 12.26 17.32
C GLU A 402 1.97 12.55 16.17
N SER A 403 2.31 13.83 16.01
CA SER A 403 3.37 14.24 15.07
C SER A 403 4.72 13.69 15.52
N LYS A 404 5.51 13.17 14.58
CA LYS A 404 6.86 12.63 14.85
C LYS A 404 7.81 13.67 15.46
N ASN A 405 7.61 14.95 15.12
CA ASN A 405 8.51 16.03 15.52
C ASN A 405 8.03 16.80 16.75
N ASN A 406 6.74 16.71 17.09
CA ASN A 406 6.16 17.41 18.23
C ASN A 406 4.94 16.67 18.78
N LYS A 407 5.06 16.09 19.97
CA LYS A 407 4.00 15.30 20.62
C LYS A 407 2.75 16.11 21.03
N ASN A 408 2.83 17.43 21.03
CA ASN A 408 1.69 18.30 21.30
C ASN A 408 0.86 18.62 20.05
N ILE A 409 1.30 18.13 18.89
CA ILE A 409 0.62 18.28 17.60
C ILE A 409 0.15 16.90 17.16
N LEU A 410 -1.13 16.79 16.84
CA LEU A 410 -1.68 15.61 16.19
C LEU A 410 -1.61 15.76 14.68
N THR A 411 -1.53 14.62 14.01
CA THR A 411 -1.62 14.51 12.57
C THR A 411 -2.86 13.73 12.19
N GLY A 412 -3.50 14.14 11.11
CA GLY A 412 -4.67 13.44 10.57
C GLY A 412 -4.84 13.71 9.09
N ARG A 413 -5.90 13.17 8.50
CA ARG A 413 -6.20 13.35 7.08
C ARG A 413 -7.62 13.83 6.85
N THR A 414 -7.73 14.72 5.85
CA THR A 414 -9.04 15.10 5.29
C THR A 414 -9.62 13.97 4.45
N ASP A 415 -10.88 14.09 4.01
CA ASP A 415 -11.49 13.26 2.97
C ASP A 415 -10.69 13.28 1.67
N THR A 416 -10.14 14.45 1.30
CA THR A 416 -9.25 14.65 0.14
C THR A 416 -7.80 14.15 0.34
N PHE A 417 -7.54 13.43 1.42
CA PHE A 417 -6.25 12.83 1.77
C PHE A 417 -5.12 13.82 2.11
N LYS A 418 -5.44 15.11 2.34
CA LYS A 418 -4.45 16.11 2.79
C LYS A 418 -3.99 15.80 4.20
N LEU A 419 -2.68 15.85 4.44
CA LEU A 419 -2.09 15.70 5.76
C LEU A 419 -2.24 17.01 6.54
N VAL A 420 -2.92 16.92 7.68
CA VAL A 420 -3.20 18.07 8.56
C VAL A 420 -2.40 17.97 9.85
N HIS A 421 -1.85 19.09 10.28
CA HIS A 421 -1.26 19.26 11.61
C HIS A 421 -2.16 20.16 12.46
N VAL A 422 -2.54 19.69 13.64
CA VAL A 422 -3.41 20.44 14.54
C VAL A 422 -2.95 20.25 15.99
N LYS A 423 -2.97 21.33 16.77
CA LYS A 423 -2.74 21.25 18.22
C LYS A 423 -4.01 20.72 18.88
N ALA A 424 -3.95 19.51 19.42
CA ALA A 424 -5.10 18.85 20.00
C ALA A 424 -4.68 17.86 21.11
N ASP A 425 -5.63 17.47 21.95
CA ASP A 425 -5.42 16.45 22.98
C ASP A 425 -5.37 15.03 22.35
N LYS A 426 -4.53 14.16 22.91
CA LYS A 426 -4.33 12.79 22.40
C LYS A 426 -5.59 11.92 22.45
N ASN A 427 -6.54 12.22 23.33
CA ASN A 427 -7.81 11.51 23.41
C ASN A 427 -8.70 11.69 22.16
N LEU A 428 -8.35 12.64 21.28
CA LEU A 428 -9.03 12.86 20.01
C LEU A 428 -8.49 11.97 18.88
N ILE A 429 -7.43 11.19 19.10
CA ILE A 429 -6.96 10.22 18.12
C ILE A 429 -8.07 9.20 17.82
N GLY A 430 -8.34 8.96 16.53
CA GLY A 430 -9.44 8.13 16.04
C GLY A 430 -10.79 8.86 15.94
N GLN A 431 -10.81 10.17 16.19
CA GLN A 431 -12.02 10.98 16.02
C GLN A 431 -11.91 11.85 14.76
N ILE A 432 -13.07 12.06 14.12
CA ILE A 432 -13.22 13.05 13.05
C ILE A 432 -13.58 14.38 13.70
N VAL A 433 -12.73 15.37 13.50
CA VAL A 433 -12.88 16.71 14.09
C VAL A 433 -12.89 17.77 13.00
N LYS A 434 -13.51 18.92 13.25
CA LYS A 434 -13.46 20.07 12.37
C LYS A 434 -12.22 20.90 12.67
N VAL A 435 -11.47 21.25 11.63
CA VAL A 435 -10.25 22.06 11.72
C VAL A 435 -10.36 23.24 10.74
N LYS A 436 -10.17 24.44 11.24
CA LYS A 436 -10.03 25.63 10.41
C LYS A 436 -8.58 25.77 9.98
N ILE A 437 -8.32 25.69 8.68
CA ILE A 437 -6.96 25.73 8.13
C ILE A 437 -6.43 27.17 8.15
N THR A 438 -5.23 27.34 8.70
CA THR A 438 -4.57 28.65 8.89
C THR A 438 -3.27 28.79 8.10
N ASP A 439 -2.62 27.67 7.74
CA ASP A 439 -1.32 27.68 7.07
C ASP A 439 -1.11 26.46 6.18
N ASN A 440 -0.19 26.53 5.22
CA ASN A 440 0.15 25.44 4.32
C ASN A 440 1.64 25.38 3.96
N THR A 441 2.05 24.18 3.56
CA THR A 441 3.28 23.90 2.81
C THR A 441 2.92 23.14 1.54
N SER A 442 3.90 22.77 0.71
CA SER A 442 3.65 21.90 -0.45
C SER A 442 3.11 20.51 -0.07
N PHE A 443 3.32 20.04 1.16
CA PHE A 443 2.98 18.66 1.55
C PHE A 443 1.94 18.55 2.66
N THR A 444 1.75 19.61 3.43
CA THR A 444 0.88 19.60 4.61
C THR A 444 0.09 20.90 4.73
N ILE A 445 -1.03 20.82 5.42
CA ILE A 445 -1.78 21.98 5.87
C ILE A 445 -1.84 21.95 7.40
N SER A 446 -2.01 23.12 8.01
CA SER A 446 -2.09 23.26 9.46
C SER A 446 -3.28 24.11 9.86
N GLY A 447 -3.83 23.86 11.04
CA GLY A 447 -5.00 24.61 11.49
C GLY A 447 -5.28 24.48 12.98
N GLU A 448 -6.42 25.00 13.38
CA GLU A 448 -6.92 25.02 14.76
C GLU A 448 -8.27 24.29 14.82
N LEU A 449 -8.53 23.64 15.95
CA LEU A 449 -9.83 23.04 16.22
C LEU A 449 -10.92 24.11 16.26
N VAL A 450 -12.08 23.80 15.68
CA VAL A 450 -13.28 24.66 15.68
C VAL A 450 -14.21 24.25 16.82
#